data_3e63a70832775da1f754216ccb3d8a25
#
_entry.id   3e63a70832775da1f754216ccb3d8a25
#
_cell.length_a   1.000
_cell.length_b   1.000
_cell.length_c   1.000
_cell.angle_alpha   90.00
_cell.angle_beta   90.00
_cell.angle_gamma   90.00
#
_symmetry.space_group_name_H-M   'P 1'
#
loop_
_entity.id
_entity.type
_entity.pdbx_description
1 polymer ?
#
loop_
_entity_poly.entity_id
_entity_poly.type
_entity_poly.pdbx_seq_one_letter_code
_entity_poly.pdbx_strand_id
1 'polypeptide(L)'
;MKYLVEATPGPLPPSPEQFDAATEWIEARLADGTFDCVYGYLEGGGIAVTNAADNAALLQRMTEYPLFGLVSWDVKPLLEFREGDELLRAKLAEAQAAMAG
;
A
#
# COMPACT_ATOMS: atom_id res chain seq x y z
N MET A 1 -8.77 5.39 -5.09
CA MET A 1 -7.87 4.33 -5.58
C MET A 1 -7.27 3.59 -4.39
N LYS A 2 -6.95 2.35 -4.59
CA LYS A 2 -6.45 1.47 -3.53
C LYS A 2 -5.00 1.09 -3.83
N TYR A 3 -4.17 1.07 -2.78
CA TYR A 3 -2.73 0.80 -2.90
C TYR A 3 -2.27 -0.16 -1.82
N LEU A 4 -1.34 -1.05 -2.19
CA LEU A 4 -0.54 -1.80 -1.21
C LEU A 4 0.74 -1.01 -0.97
N VAL A 5 0.98 -0.64 0.28
CA VAL A 5 2.17 0.12 0.68
C VAL A 5 2.99 -0.77 1.62
N GLU A 6 4.24 -1.02 1.26
CA GLU A 6 5.18 -1.78 2.07
C GLU A 6 6.28 -0.88 2.59
N ALA A 7 6.56 -0.97 3.88
CA ALA A 7 7.66 -0.26 4.52
C ALA A 7 8.66 -1.26 5.07
N THR A 8 9.93 -1.12 4.65
CA THR A 8 11.02 -1.97 5.11
C THR A 8 11.97 -1.13 5.96
N PRO A 9 12.39 -1.60 7.15
CA PRO A 9 13.30 -0.84 8.02
C PRO A 9 14.61 -0.52 7.30
N GLY A 10 15.08 0.70 7.50
CA GLY A 10 16.40 1.12 7.07
C GLY A 10 17.48 0.82 8.12
N PRO A 11 18.73 1.27 7.88
CA PRO A 11 19.85 0.99 8.78
C PRO A 11 19.80 1.76 10.10
N LEU A 12 19.05 2.86 10.16
CA LEU A 12 18.93 3.68 11.38
C LEU A 12 17.62 3.34 12.09
N PRO A 13 17.71 2.88 13.36
CA PRO A 13 16.49 2.60 14.10
C PRO A 13 15.79 3.89 14.54
N PRO A 14 14.45 3.89 14.66
CA PRO A 14 13.75 5.02 15.22
C PRO A 14 13.98 5.10 16.73
N SER A 15 13.85 6.33 17.27
CA SER A 15 13.80 6.49 18.73
C SER A 15 12.48 5.94 19.28
N PRO A 16 12.39 5.66 20.59
CA PRO A 16 11.12 5.25 21.19
C PRO A 16 9.98 6.23 20.93
N GLU A 17 10.26 7.54 20.99
CA GLU A 17 9.27 8.59 20.73
C GLU A 17 8.80 8.57 19.28
N GLN A 18 9.72 8.37 18.31
CA GLN A 18 9.37 8.25 16.91
C GLN A 18 8.50 7.02 16.64
N PHE A 19 8.85 5.91 17.29
CA PHE A 19 8.09 4.67 17.15
C PHE A 19 6.68 4.84 17.71
N ASP A 20 6.53 5.45 18.86
CA ASP A 20 5.23 5.73 19.48
C ASP A 20 4.39 6.63 18.59
N ALA A 21 4.98 7.67 18.02
CA ALA A 21 4.29 8.56 17.08
C ALA A 21 3.82 7.81 15.83
N ALA A 22 4.63 6.89 15.33
CA ALA A 22 4.27 6.06 14.17
C ALA A 22 3.08 5.15 14.50
N THR A 23 3.09 4.54 15.68
CA THR A 23 1.98 3.68 16.14
C THR A 23 0.67 4.48 16.22
N GLU A 24 0.72 5.65 16.84
CA GLU A 24 -0.45 6.53 16.96
C GLU A 24 -0.98 6.96 15.58
N TRP A 25 -0.08 7.28 14.67
CA TRP A 25 -0.45 7.70 13.31
C TRP A 25 -1.15 6.56 12.56
N ILE A 26 -0.62 5.33 12.66
CA ILE A 26 -1.22 4.14 12.03
C ILE A 26 -2.61 3.88 12.62
N GLU A 27 -2.74 3.92 13.94
CA GLU A 27 -4.02 3.71 14.62
C GLU A 27 -5.07 4.73 14.18
N ALA A 28 -4.67 5.99 14.01
CA ALA A 28 -5.55 7.04 13.52
C ALA A 28 -6.02 6.76 12.08
N ARG A 29 -5.15 6.26 11.21
CA ARG A 29 -5.51 5.90 9.83
C ARG A 29 -6.42 4.68 9.75
N LEU A 30 -6.25 3.72 10.64
CA LEU A 30 -7.19 2.60 10.75
C LEU A 30 -8.56 3.09 11.23
N ALA A 31 -8.58 3.97 12.23
CA ALA A 31 -9.81 4.48 12.82
C ALA A 31 -10.63 5.33 11.85
N ASP A 32 -9.98 6.12 11.00
CA ASP A 32 -10.67 7.00 10.05
C ASP A 32 -11.03 6.31 8.71
N GLY A 33 -10.67 5.05 8.54
CA GLY A 33 -10.97 4.28 7.34
C GLY A 33 -9.99 4.52 6.18
N THR A 34 -8.95 5.33 6.39
CA THR A 34 -7.93 5.56 5.38
C THR A 34 -7.17 4.29 5.04
N PHE A 35 -6.82 3.50 6.06
CA PHE A 35 -6.25 2.17 5.90
C PHE A 35 -7.33 1.11 6.06
N ASP A 36 -7.40 0.18 5.10
CA ASP A 36 -8.28 -0.99 5.21
C ASP A 36 -7.70 -1.99 6.22
N CYS A 37 -6.39 -2.17 6.20
CA CYS A 37 -5.70 -3.08 7.11
C CYS A 37 -4.22 -2.72 7.19
N VAL A 38 -3.57 -3.16 8.27
CA VAL A 38 -2.13 -3.04 8.49
C VAL A 38 -1.65 -4.34 9.11
N TYR A 39 -0.53 -4.85 8.62
CA TYR A 39 0.13 -6.03 9.19
C TYR A 39 1.63 -5.78 9.30
N GLY A 40 2.22 -6.21 10.41
CA GLY A 40 3.66 -6.17 10.60
C GLY A 40 4.32 -7.47 10.15
N TYR A 41 5.56 -7.38 9.69
CA TYR A 41 6.38 -8.55 9.41
C TYR A 41 7.14 -8.97 10.67
N LEU A 42 7.41 -10.27 10.80
CA LEU A 42 8.18 -10.79 11.93
C LEU A 42 9.59 -10.19 11.99
N GLU A 43 10.16 -9.87 10.85
CA GLU A 43 11.51 -9.31 10.73
C GLU A 43 11.56 -7.79 10.84
N GLY A 44 10.41 -7.13 11.06
CA GLY A 44 10.28 -5.68 11.09
C GLY A 44 9.73 -5.12 9.79
N GLY A 45 9.18 -3.92 9.88
CA GLY A 45 8.41 -3.34 8.78
C GLY A 45 7.02 -3.94 8.66
N GLY A 46 6.36 -3.67 7.58
CA GLY A 46 5.01 -4.18 7.37
C GLY A 46 4.35 -3.66 6.12
N ILE A 47 3.08 -3.98 5.98
CA ILE A 47 2.25 -3.56 4.87
C ILE A 47 0.97 -2.89 5.35
N ALA A 48 0.46 -1.98 4.52
CA ALA A 48 -0.88 -1.43 4.67
C ALA A 48 -1.59 -1.44 3.33
N VAL A 49 -2.90 -1.67 3.35
CA VAL A 49 -3.75 -1.41 2.19
C VAL A 49 -4.45 -0.09 2.47
N THR A 50 -4.22 0.90 1.63
CA THR A 50 -4.70 2.26 1.85
C THR A 50 -5.51 2.78 0.67
N ASN A 51 -6.40 3.71 0.96
CA ASN A 51 -7.20 4.42 -0.03
C ASN A 51 -6.68 5.84 -0.20
N ALA A 52 -6.53 6.27 -1.44
CA ALA A 52 -6.15 7.65 -1.75
C ALA A 52 -6.85 8.09 -3.04
N ALA A 53 -7.08 9.38 -3.19
CA ALA A 53 -7.74 9.91 -4.38
C ALA A 53 -6.88 9.69 -5.63
N ASP A 54 -5.56 9.86 -5.49
CA ASP A 54 -4.59 9.70 -6.58
C ASP A 54 -3.19 9.48 -5.99
N ASN A 55 -2.20 9.37 -6.87
CA ASN A 55 -0.81 9.13 -6.47
C ASN A 55 -0.23 10.29 -5.66
N ALA A 56 -0.58 11.52 -5.98
CA ALA A 56 -0.09 12.70 -5.25
C ALA A 56 -0.62 12.72 -3.81
N ALA A 57 -1.89 12.40 -3.63
CA ALA A 57 -2.51 12.31 -2.30
C ALA A 57 -1.86 11.19 -1.48
N LEU A 58 -1.53 10.07 -2.11
CA LEU A 58 -0.82 8.97 -1.44
C LEU A 58 0.56 9.39 -0.99
N LEU A 59 1.34 10.04 -1.87
CA LEU A 59 2.67 10.50 -1.52
C LEU A 59 2.63 11.49 -0.36
N GLN A 60 1.69 12.43 -0.39
CA GLN A 60 1.51 13.39 0.69
C GLN A 60 1.26 12.68 2.02
N ARG A 61 0.38 11.68 2.03
CA ARG A 61 0.09 10.87 3.23
C ARG A 61 1.33 10.12 3.72
N MET A 62 2.09 9.52 2.81
CA MET A 62 3.32 8.81 3.17
C MET A 62 4.34 9.75 3.83
N THR A 63 4.46 10.99 3.35
CA THR A 63 5.38 11.97 3.94
C THR A 63 4.97 12.40 5.35
N GLU A 64 3.72 12.23 5.72
CA GLU A 64 3.22 12.53 7.06
C GLU A 64 3.53 11.41 8.06
N TYR A 65 3.88 10.22 7.58
CA TYR A 65 4.25 9.11 8.43
C TYR A 65 5.53 9.44 9.21
N PRO A 66 5.54 9.31 10.55
CA PRO A 66 6.69 9.74 11.36
C PRO A 66 8.01 9.05 11.04
N LEU A 67 7.98 7.84 10.47
CA LEU A 67 9.18 7.11 10.08
C LEU A 67 9.49 7.19 8.59
N PHE A 68 8.87 8.13 7.86
CA PHE A 68 8.98 8.22 6.41
C PHE A 68 10.43 8.15 5.89
N GLY A 69 11.33 8.90 6.51
CA GLY A 69 12.73 8.97 6.10
C GLY A 69 13.61 7.83 6.62
N LEU A 70 13.07 6.96 7.49
CA LEU A 70 13.82 5.87 8.11
C LEU A 70 13.53 4.51 7.49
N VAL A 71 12.60 4.44 6.55
CA VAL A 71 12.18 3.19 5.91
C VAL A 71 12.33 3.27 4.40
N SER A 72 12.42 2.12 3.77
CA SER A 72 12.33 2.01 2.32
C SER A 72 10.90 1.64 1.95
N TRP A 73 10.41 2.20 0.86
CA TRP A 73 9.03 2.06 0.43
C TRP A 73 8.90 1.26 -0.84
N ASP A 74 7.88 0.41 -0.90
CA ASP A 74 7.41 -0.21 -2.14
C ASP A 74 5.89 -0.02 -2.20
N VAL A 75 5.40 0.52 -3.30
CA VAL A 75 3.99 0.87 -3.48
C VAL A 75 3.47 0.21 -4.74
N LYS A 76 2.35 -0.50 -4.61
CA LYS A 76 1.69 -1.13 -5.75
C LYS A 76 0.25 -0.66 -5.83
N PRO A 77 -0.18 -0.11 -6.97
CA PRO A 77 -1.60 0.16 -7.16
C PRO A 77 -2.38 -1.14 -7.26
N LEU A 78 -3.55 -1.17 -6.65
CA LEU A 78 -4.39 -2.35 -6.61
C LEU A 78 -5.63 -2.13 -7.46
N LEU A 79 -6.09 -3.19 -8.06
CA LEU A 79 -7.34 -3.24 -8.81
C LEU A 79 -8.29 -4.20 -8.07
N GLU A 80 -9.57 -3.86 -8.04
CA GLU A 80 -10.56 -4.75 -7.47
C GLU A 80 -10.55 -6.08 -8.24
N PHE A 81 -10.59 -7.21 -7.51
CA PHE A 81 -10.37 -8.53 -8.09
C PHE A 81 -11.30 -8.82 -9.28
N ARG A 82 -12.61 -8.52 -9.14
CA ARG A 82 -13.58 -8.82 -10.19
C ARG A 82 -13.34 -7.99 -11.45
N GLU A 83 -12.98 -6.72 -11.28
CA GLU A 83 -12.67 -5.84 -12.38
C GLU A 83 -11.44 -6.34 -13.16
N GLY A 84 -10.39 -6.73 -12.44
CA GLY A 84 -9.21 -7.33 -13.04
C GLY A 84 -9.50 -8.64 -13.75
N ASP A 85 -10.29 -9.51 -13.14
CA ASP A 85 -10.69 -10.79 -13.72
C ASP A 85 -11.46 -10.59 -15.04
N GLU A 86 -12.40 -9.66 -15.07
CA GLU A 86 -13.17 -9.35 -16.29
C GLU A 86 -12.27 -8.85 -17.41
N LEU A 87 -11.35 -7.95 -17.12
CA LEU A 87 -10.41 -7.43 -18.13
C LEU A 87 -9.50 -8.53 -18.67
N LEU A 88 -8.99 -9.39 -17.80
CA LEU A 88 -8.14 -10.52 -18.22
C LEU A 88 -8.90 -11.52 -19.07
N ARG A 89 -10.14 -11.84 -18.70
CA ARG A 89 -10.98 -12.74 -19.52
C ARG A 89 -11.24 -12.17 -20.90
N ALA A 90 -11.49 -10.87 -21.01
CA ALA A 90 -11.66 -10.20 -22.29
C ALA A 90 -10.39 -10.28 -23.12
N LYS A 91 -9.21 -10.11 -22.52
CA LYS A 91 -7.93 -10.23 -23.20
C LYS A 91 -7.64 -11.66 -23.67
N LEU A 92 -7.99 -12.65 -22.85
CA LEU A 92 -7.86 -14.06 -23.24
C LEU A 92 -8.77 -14.39 -24.42
N ALA A 93 -10.00 -13.89 -24.44
CA ALA A 93 -10.93 -14.10 -25.55
C ALA A 93 -10.39 -13.49 -26.85
N GLU A 94 -9.84 -12.26 -26.79
CA GLU A 94 -9.19 -11.62 -27.93
C GLU A 94 -8.01 -12.46 -28.47
N ALA A 95 -7.17 -12.96 -27.58
CA ALA A 95 -6.00 -13.77 -27.94
C ALA A 95 -6.43 -15.08 -28.62
N GLN A 96 -7.46 -15.74 -28.08
CA GLN A 96 -8.00 -16.98 -28.67
C GLN A 96 -8.63 -16.72 -30.03
N ALA A 97 -9.37 -15.63 -30.17
CA ALA A 97 -9.97 -15.27 -31.48
C ALA A 97 -8.89 -14.99 -32.53
N ALA A 98 -7.81 -14.30 -32.14
CA ALA A 98 -6.69 -14.03 -33.05
C ALA A 98 -5.97 -15.31 -33.47
N MET A 99 -5.85 -16.29 -32.56
CA MET A 99 -5.23 -17.58 -32.87
C MET A 99 -6.12 -18.49 -33.73
N ALA A 100 -7.45 -18.37 -33.59
CA ALA A 100 -8.42 -19.17 -34.34
C ALA A 100 -8.65 -18.64 -35.77
N GLY A 101 -8.37 -17.36 -35.96
CA GLY A 101 -8.50 -16.71 -37.25
C GLY A 101 -7.27 -16.84 -38.07
#